data_e3911b57ce7d33edf35ea79d0680f5b2
#
_entry.id   e3911b57ce7d33edf35ea79d0680f5b2
#
_cell.length_a   1.000
_cell.length_b   1.000
_cell.length_c   1.000
_cell.angle_alpha   90.00
_cell.angle_beta   90.00
_cell.angle_gamma   90.00
#
_symmetry.space_group_name_H-M   'P 1'
#
loop_
_entity.id
_entity.type
_entity.pdbx_description
1 polymer ?
#
loop_
_entity_poly.entity_id
_entity_poly.type
_entity_poly.pdbx_seq_one_letter_code
_entity_poly.pdbx_strand_id
1 'polypeptide(L)'
;MSTNLGSSPTGPLTLTYYGHSAFKWQTEAGLRVLTDPYRNREDRYWFTRQFPDVECDLGLITHAHFDHDAAERLPEGASLIRMPGQFANLDMSIKGVQDIHSGRSGLQGFVNVMFRLDTGGISFLHLGDNRADWPTDVIRAIGEIDVLLV
;
A
#
# COMPACT_ATOMS: atom_id res chain seq x y z
N MET A 1 16.40 -25.91 17.04
CA MET A 1 16.39 -24.51 17.48
C MET A 1 16.79 -23.64 16.29
N SER A 2 15.80 -23.09 15.58
CA SER A 2 16.06 -22.13 14.51
C SER A 2 16.37 -20.79 15.14
N THR A 3 17.64 -20.39 15.13
CA THR A 3 18.03 -19.01 15.44
C THR A 3 17.53 -18.10 14.34
N ASN A 4 16.50 -17.32 14.64
CA ASN A 4 16.08 -16.20 13.83
C ASN A 4 17.23 -15.20 13.81
N LEU A 5 18.05 -15.26 12.75
CA LEU A 5 19.05 -14.23 12.47
C LEU A 5 18.25 -13.01 11.97
N GLY A 6 17.74 -12.21 12.92
CA GLY A 6 17.23 -10.91 12.64
C GLY A 6 18.30 -10.13 11.86
N SER A 7 17.99 -9.72 10.63
CA SER A 7 18.87 -8.85 9.87
C SER A 7 19.15 -7.59 10.70
N SER A 8 20.43 -7.24 10.83
CA SER A 8 20.80 -5.98 11.51
C SER A 8 20.14 -4.80 10.79
N PRO A 9 19.68 -3.79 11.53
CA PRO A 9 19.10 -2.59 10.92
C PRO A 9 20.07 -1.98 9.89
N THR A 10 19.56 -1.69 8.70
CA THR A 10 20.35 -1.05 7.62
C THR A 10 20.21 0.47 7.63
N GLY A 11 19.19 0.99 8.30
CA GLY A 11 18.91 2.41 8.41
C GLY A 11 17.62 2.68 9.18
N PRO A 12 17.21 3.95 9.32
CA PRO A 12 15.96 4.31 9.96
C PRO A 12 14.74 3.92 9.11
N LEU A 13 13.61 3.63 9.77
CA LEU A 13 12.32 3.55 9.08
C LEU A 13 12.00 4.90 8.44
N THR A 14 11.73 4.91 7.15
CA THR A 14 11.33 6.10 6.42
C THR A 14 10.01 5.90 5.68
N LEU A 15 9.21 6.97 5.60
CA LEU A 15 8.01 7.06 4.78
C LEU A 15 8.15 8.24 3.84
N THR A 16 8.08 7.99 2.52
CA THR A 16 8.19 9.01 1.48
C THR A 16 6.88 9.12 0.73
N TYR A 17 6.38 10.35 0.55
CA TYR A 17 5.18 10.65 -0.21
C TYR A 17 5.53 11.06 -1.64
N TYR A 18 4.96 10.37 -2.63
CA TYR A 18 5.19 10.63 -4.05
C TYR A 18 4.04 11.37 -4.75
N GLY A 19 3.02 11.74 -4.00
CA GLY A 19 1.82 12.41 -4.51
C GLY A 19 0.63 11.44 -4.66
N HIS A 20 -0.57 12.00 -4.69
CA HIS A 20 -1.84 11.27 -4.74
C HIS A 20 -1.92 10.22 -3.61
N SER A 21 -2.05 8.95 -3.92
CA SER A 21 -2.03 7.85 -2.95
C SER A 21 -0.72 7.04 -2.93
N ALA A 22 0.34 7.57 -3.53
CA ALA A 22 1.61 6.85 -3.63
C ALA A 22 2.54 7.16 -2.46
N PHE A 23 2.80 6.14 -1.64
CA PHE A 23 3.72 6.19 -0.50
C PHE A 23 4.75 5.08 -0.60
N LYS A 24 5.96 5.35 -0.12
CA LYS A 24 7.02 4.34 -0.03
C LYS A 24 7.54 4.25 1.38
N TRP A 25 7.53 3.05 1.93
CA TRP A 25 8.28 2.70 3.14
C TRP A 25 9.64 2.14 2.78
N GLN A 26 10.64 2.50 3.56
CA GLN A 26 11.87 1.75 3.67
C GLN A 26 12.04 1.37 5.13
N THR A 27 12.02 0.07 5.40
CA THR A 27 12.09 -0.44 6.76
C THR A 27 13.52 -0.45 7.29
N GLU A 28 13.68 -0.65 8.60
CA GLU A 28 15.00 -0.75 9.23
C GLU A 28 15.82 -1.93 8.67
N ALA A 29 15.18 -3.02 8.28
CA ALA A 29 15.82 -4.16 7.64
C ALA A 29 16.07 -3.94 6.12
N GLY A 30 15.68 -2.78 5.57
CA GLY A 30 15.93 -2.41 4.19
C GLY A 30 14.85 -2.82 3.20
N LEU A 31 13.70 -3.38 3.63
CA LEU A 31 12.57 -3.67 2.75
C LEU A 31 11.97 -2.37 2.21
N ARG A 32 11.75 -2.30 0.91
CA ARG A 32 11.15 -1.14 0.23
C ARG A 32 9.77 -1.52 -0.30
N VAL A 33 8.73 -0.88 0.22
CA VAL A 33 7.33 -1.14 -0.14
C VAL A 33 6.73 0.12 -0.73
N LEU A 34 6.12 0.03 -1.92
CA LEU A 34 5.47 1.14 -2.62
C LEU A 34 3.97 0.87 -2.75
N THR A 35 3.13 1.86 -2.39
CA THR A 35 1.69 1.78 -2.61
C THR A 35 1.26 2.63 -3.81
N ASP A 36 0.23 2.17 -4.52
CA ASP A 36 -0.57 2.90 -5.50
C ASP A 36 0.22 3.84 -6.43
N PRO A 37 1.21 3.35 -7.20
CA PRO A 37 1.81 4.17 -8.25
C PRO A 37 0.76 4.56 -9.28
N TYR A 38 0.84 5.79 -9.80
CA TYR A 38 -0.15 6.36 -10.73
C TYR A 38 0.41 6.57 -12.13
N ARG A 39 -0.50 6.68 -13.10
CA ARG A 39 -0.23 7.11 -14.47
C ARG A 39 -1.32 8.04 -14.99
N ASN A 40 -0.99 8.82 -16.01
CA ASN A 40 -2.01 9.47 -16.82
C ASN A 40 -2.58 8.48 -17.84
N ARG A 41 -3.80 8.74 -18.31
CA ARG A 41 -4.39 8.07 -19.47
C ARG A 41 -4.13 8.90 -20.74
N GLU A 42 -4.20 8.26 -21.89
CA GLU A 42 -4.06 8.96 -23.18
C GLU A 42 -5.12 10.05 -23.39
N ASP A 43 -6.32 9.82 -22.85
CA ASP A 43 -7.49 10.70 -22.98
C ASP A 43 -7.67 11.64 -21.78
N ARG A 44 -6.82 11.54 -20.73
CA ARG A 44 -7.00 12.28 -19.49
C ARG A 44 -5.68 12.51 -18.73
N TYR A 45 -5.24 13.73 -18.72
CA TYR A 45 -4.07 14.17 -17.94
C TYR A 45 -4.52 14.75 -16.59
N TRP A 46 -4.42 13.95 -15.54
CA TRP A 46 -4.72 14.38 -14.17
C TRP A 46 -3.47 14.85 -13.43
N PHE A 47 -2.34 14.24 -13.76
CA PHE A 47 -1.07 14.54 -13.11
C PHE A 47 -0.21 15.39 -14.03
N THR A 48 0.35 16.47 -13.49
CA THR A 48 1.24 17.37 -14.23
C THR A 48 2.62 16.76 -14.48
N ARG A 49 2.94 15.68 -13.77
CA ARG A 49 4.19 14.93 -13.91
C ARG A 49 3.89 13.45 -14.01
N GLN A 50 4.74 12.74 -14.74
CA GLN A 50 4.73 11.28 -14.71
C GLN A 50 5.19 10.78 -13.32
N PHE A 51 4.72 9.61 -12.94
CA PHE A 51 5.24 8.93 -11.76
C PHE A 51 6.74 8.67 -11.94
N PRO A 52 7.59 9.00 -10.96
CA PRO A 52 9.03 8.83 -11.09
C PRO A 52 9.43 7.35 -11.08
N ASP A 53 10.67 7.07 -11.47
CA ASP A 53 11.26 5.74 -11.26
C ASP A 53 11.57 5.57 -9.77
N VAL A 54 10.92 4.60 -9.13
CA VAL A 54 11.03 4.35 -7.70
C VAL A 54 11.48 2.93 -7.46
N GLU A 55 12.63 2.77 -6.82
CA GLU A 55 13.12 1.46 -6.39
C GLU A 55 12.25 0.91 -5.26
N CYS A 56 11.71 -0.29 -5.45
CA CYS A 56 10.99 -1.04 -4.43
C CYS A 56 11.13 -2.54 -4.64
N ASP A 57 10.87 -3.29 -3.58
CA ASP A 57 10.91 -4.76 -3.59
C ASP A 57 9.49 -5.33 -3.67
N LEU A 58 8.51 -4.54 -3.23
CA LEU A 58 7.10 -4.92 -3.17
C LEU A 58 6.21 -3.72 -3.51
N GLY A 59 5.27 -3.93 -4.44
CA GLY A 59 4.18 -3.02 -4.73
C GLY A 59 2.87 -3.48 -4.09
N LEU A 60 2.10 -2.55 -3.55
CA LEU A 60 0.74 -2.77 -3.05
C LEU A 60 -0.22 -1.91 -3.87
N ILE A 61 -1.26 -2.52 -4.43
CA ILE A 61 -2.28 -1.81 -5.21
C ILE A 61 -3.65 -2.02 -4.57
N THR A 62 -4.30 -0.93 -4.19
CA THR A 62 -5.59 -0.97 -3.49
C THR A 62 -6.74 -1.31 -4.41
N HIS A 63 -6.75 -0.80 -5.64
CA HIS A 63 -7.81 -1.03 -6.61
C HIS A 63 -7.37 -0.69 -8.04
N ALA A 64 -8.17 -1.09 -9.03
CA ALA A 64 -7.81 -1.03 -10.44
C ALA A 64 -8.28 0.26 -11.14
N HIS A 65 -7.91 1.44 -10.61
CA HIS A 65 -8.03 2.70 -11.31
C HIS A 65 -6.65 3.20 -11.77
N PHE A 66 -6.60 3.90 -12.90
CA PHE A 66 -5.33 4.33 -13.53
C PHE A 66 -4.46 5.19 -12.62
N ASP A 67 -5.08 5.89 -11.69
CA ASP A 67 -4.44 6.75 -10.71
C ASP A 67 -3.95 6.01 -9.46
N HIS A 68 -4.11 4.67 -9.41
CA HIS A 68 -3.67 3.80 -8.31
C HIS A 68 -2.94 2.54 -8.77
N ASP A 69 -3.09 2.11 -10.03
CA ASP A 69 -2.68 0.76 -10.46
C ASP A 69 -1.58 0.73 -11.54
N ALA A 70 -0.70 1.70 -11.56
CA ALA A 70 0.41 1.74 -12.52
C ALA A 70 1.48 0.67 -12.20
N ALA A 71 1.09 -0.62 -12.25
CA ALA A 71 1.97 -1.75 -11.97
C ALA A 71 3.20 -1.79 -12.89
N GLU A 72 3.09 -1.24 -14.09
CA GLU A 72 4.19 -1.11 -15.06
C GLU A 72 5.28 -0.14 -14.60
N ARG A 73 5.05 0.64 -13.54
CA ARG A 73 6.03 1.54 -12.93
C ARG A 73 6.85 0.86 -11.83
N LEU A 74 6.50 -0.37 -11.46
CA LEU A 74 7.28 -1.15 -10.52
C LEU A 74 8.58 -1.65 -11.20
N PRO A 75 9.71 -1.71 -10.48
CA PRO A 75 10.94 -2.27 -11.03
C PRO A 75 10.78 -3.73 -11.43
N GLU A 76 11.59 -4.16 -12.40
CA GLU A 76 11.68 -5.58 -12.75
C GLU A 76 12.11 -6.39 -11.51
N GLY A 77 11.39 -7.47 -11.23
CA GLY A 77 11.64 -8.33 -10.07
C GLY A 77 10.92 -7.90 -8.78
N ALA A 78 10.28 -6.75 -8.74
CA ALA A 78 9.41 -6.40 -7.62
C ALA A 78 8.19 -7.31 -7.57
N SER A 79 7.82 -7.76 -6.36
CA SER A 79 6.58 -8.48 -6.14
C SER A 79 5.39 -7.53 -6.12
N LEU A 80 4.19 -8.05 -6.39
CA LEU A 80 2.95 -7.26 -6.37
C LEU A 80 1.87 -7.96 -5.56
N ILE A 81 1.26 -7.24 -4.62
CA ILE A 81 0.07 -7.66 -3.88
C ILE A 81 -1.08 -6.70 -4.21
N ARG A 82 -2.22 -7.26 -4.63
CA ARG A 82 -3.47 -6.54 -4.94
C ARG A 82 -4.70 -7.27 -4.44
N MET A 83 -4.55 -8.05 -3.40
CA MET A 83 -5.61 -8.89 -2.83
C MET A 83 -5.62 -8.81 -1.31
N PRO A 84 -6.76 -9.10 -0.65
CA PRO A 84 -6.80 -9.25 0.79
C PRO A 84 -5.97 -10.46 1.24
N GLY A 85 -5.53 -10.42 2.49
CA GLY A 85 -4.77 -11.51 3.09
C GLY A 85 -3.74 -11.02 4.09
N GLN A 86 -2.94 -11.94 4.60
CA GLN A 86 -1.86 -11.65 5.53
C GLN A 86 -0.53 -12.06 4.90
N PHE A 87 0.40 -11.14 4.91
CA PHE A 87 1.72 -11.29 4.31
C PHE A 87 2.77 -10.80 5.31
N ALA A 88 3.96 -11.37 5.25
CA ALA A 88 5.08 -10.91 6.04
C ALA A 88 6.35 -10.96 5.19
N ASN A 89 7.18 -9.95 5.31
CA ASN A 89 8.47 -9.87 4.64
C ASN A 89 9.45 -9.07 5.52
N LEU A 90 10.60 -9.67 5.80
CA LEU A 90 11.63 -9.09 6.70
C LEU A 90 11.00 -8.62 8.04
N ASP A 91 11.03 -7.33 8.29
CA ASP A 91 10.58 -6.65 9.51
C ASP A 91 9.22 -5.95 9.35
N MET A 92 8.45 -6.31 8.32
CA MET A 92 7.11 -5.77 8.07
C MET A 92 6.06 -6.86 7.99
N SER A 93 4.93 -6.66 8.69
CA SER A 93 3.69 -7.41 8.51
C SER A 93 2.72 -6.58 7.67
N ILE A 94 2.05 -7.19 6.72
CA ILE A 94 1.08 -6.54 5.84
C ILE A 94 -0.24 -7.30 5.92
N LYS A 95 -1.34 -6.58 6.13
CA LYS A 95 -2.68 -7.14 6.09
C LYS A 95 -3.54 -6.36 5.11
N GLY A 96 -3.98 -7.03 4.05
CA GLY A 96 -4.97 -6.52 3.11
C GLY A 96 -6.39 -6.78 3.64
N VAL A 97 -7.18 -5.73 3.80
CA VAL A 97 -8.58 -5.79 4.23
C VAL A 97 -9.45 -5.31 3.09
N GLN A 98 -10.26 -6.23 2.55
CA GLN A 98 -11.16 -5.91 1.44
C GLN A 98 -12.39 -5.18 1.93
N ASP A 99 -12.76 -4.11 1.23
CA ASP A 99 -14.02 -3.39 1.36
C ASP A 99 -14.40 -2.86 -0.03
N ILE A 100 -15.17 -1.80 -0.11
CA ILE A 100 -15.62 -1.22 -1.38
C ILE A 100 -15.09 0.20 -1.56
N HIS A 101 -14.89 0.55 -2.82
CA HIS A 101 -14.50 1.88 -3.26
C HIS A 101 -15.59 2.91 -2.90
N SER A 102 -15.18 4.14 -2.63
CA SER A 102 -16.09 5.27 -2.40
C SER A 102 -16.88 5.68 -3.66
N GLY A 103 -17.97 6.43 -3.46
CA GLY A 103 -18.76 7.01 -4.54
C GLY A 103 -19.45 5.97 -5.43
N ARG A 104 -19.64 6.32 -6.70
CA ARG A 104 -20.37 5.49 -7.68
C ARG A 104 -19.75 4.12 -7.91
N SER A 105 -18.43 4.05 -7.89
CA SER A 105 -17.70 2.77 -8.07
C SER A 105 -18.03 1.80 -6.93
N GLY A 106 -18.16 2.29 -5.70
CA GLY A 106 -18.57 1.47 -4.54
C GLY A 106 -20.00 0.97 -4.65
N LEU A 107 -20.93 1.77 -5.16
CA LEU A 107 -22.33 1.35 -5.39
C LEU A 107 -22.42 0.23 -6.43
N GLN A 108 -21.45 0.10 -7.32
CA GLN A 108 -21.33 -1.00 -8.28
C GLN A 108 -20.58 -2.21 -7.71
N GLY A 109 -20.24 -2.20 -6.42
CA GLY A 109 -19.46 -3.26 -5.78
C GLY A 109 -17.99 -3.28 -6.16
N PHE A 110 -17.44 -2.14 -6.57
CA PHE A 110 -16.03 -2.04 -6.93
C PHE A 110 -15.14 -2.20 -5.70
N VAL A 111 -14.26 -3.19 -5.76
CA VAL A 111 -13.43 -3.59 -4.63
C VAL A 111 -12.30 -2.58 -4.41
N ASN A 112 -12.05 -2.27 -3.14
CA ASN A 112 -10.83 -1.61 -2.68
C ASN A 112 -10.22 -2.46 -1.55
N VAL A 113 -8.92 -2.66 -1.57
CA VAL A 113 -8.19 -3.35 -0.52
C VAL A 113 -7.40 -2.31 0.27
N MET A 114 -7.77 -2.10 1.51
CA MET A 114 -6.96 -1.29 2.43
C MET A 114 -5.78 -2.12 2.92
N PHE A 115 -4.61 -1.51 3.04
CA PHE A 115 -3.43 -2.19 3.56
C PHE A 115 -3.02 -1.64 4.91
N ARG A 116 -3.04 -2.51 5.92
CA ARG A 116 -2.39 -2.27 7.20
C ARG A 116 -0.95 -2.77 7.12
N LEU A 117 0.01 -1.91 7.47
CA LEU A 117 1.43 -2.22 7.49
C LEU A 117 1.97 -1.97 8.91
N ASP A 118 2.53 -3.00 9.52
CA ASP A 118 3.12 -2.93 10.85
C ASP A 118 4.64 -3.10 10.73
N THR A 119 5.41 -2.09 11.10
CA THR A 119 6.87 -2.10 11.06
C THR A 119 7.44 -1.04 12.00
N GLY A 120 8.62 -1.27 12.57
CA GLY A 120 9.28 -0.34 13.49
C GLY A 120 8.44 0.03 14.71
N GLY A 121 7.52 -0.83 15.15
CA GLY A 121 6.60 -0.57 16.26
C GLY A 121 5.45 0.39 15.93
N ILE A 122 5.23 0.73 14.66
CA ILE A 122 4.19 1.65 14.18
C ILE A 122 3.22 0.89 13.27
N SER A 123 1.92 1.11 13.47
CA SER A 123 0.85 0.57 12.63
C SER A 123 0.33 1.65 11.67
N PHE A 124 0.52 1.44 10.38
CA PHE A 124 0.02 2.31 9.32
C PHE A 124 -1.22 1.70 8.67
N LEU A 125 -2.17 2.53 8.26
CA LEU A 125 -3.27 2.11 7.38
C LEU A 125 -3.29 2.97 6.12
N HIS A 126 -3.15 2.34 4.97
CA HIS A 126 -3.31 2.95 3.65
C HIS A 126 -4.71 2.65 3.12
N LEU A 127 -5.53 3.69 2.93
CA LEU A 127 -6.94 3.55 2.56
C LEU A 127 -7.15 3.26 1.07
N GLY A 128 -6.31 3.79 0.19
CA GLY A 128 -6.72 3.96 -1.19
C GLY A 128 -7.97 4.83 -1.27
N ASP A 129 -8.93 4.47 -2.10
CA ASP A 129 -10.20 5.17 -2.27
C ASP A 129 -11.37 4.48 -1.55
N ASN A 130 -11.13 3.97 -0.35
CA ASN A 130 -12.15 3.26 0.40
C ASN A 130 -13.28 4.19 0.86
N ARG A 131 -14.50 3.65 0.98
CA ARG A 131 -15.63 4.37 1.60
C ARG A 131 -15.32 4.72 3.05
N ALA A 132 -16.00 5.75 3.59
CA ALA A 132 -15.78 6.21 4.96
C ALA A 132 -16.59 5.44 6.02
N ASP A 133 -17.74 4.87 5.64
CA ASP A 133 -18.67 4.15 6.51
C ASP A 133 -18.30 2.65 6.59
N TRP A 134 -17.30 2.34 7.36
CA TRP A 134 -16.81 0.97 7.47
C TRP A 134 -17.76 0.07 8.29
N PRO A 135 -18.08 -1.13 7.81
CA PRO A 135 -18.77 -2.14 8.60
C PRO A 135 -17.97 -2.56 9.84
N THR A 136 -18.66 -3.04 10.86
CA THR A 136 -18.02 -3.46 12.12
C THR A 136 -16.96 -4.54 11.95
N ASP A 137 -17.17 -5.46 11.02
CA ASP A 137 -16.20 -6.52 10.71
C ASP A 137 -14.94 -5.96 10.05
N VAL A 138 -15.07 -4.95 9.19
CA VAL A 138 -13.92 -4.24 8.59
C VAL A 138 -13.14 -3.48 9.66
N ILE A 139 -13.83 -2.74 10.54
CA ILE A 139 -13.18 -2.04 11.67
C ILE A 139 -12.41 -3.02 12.55
N ARG A 140 -13.04 -4.16 12.88
CA ARG A 140 -12.40 -5.20 13.69
C ARG A 140 -11.20 -5.82 12.98
N ALA A 141 -11.29 -6.02 11.67
CA ALA A 141 -10.18 -6.58 10.88
C ALA A 141 -8.98 -5.64 10.80
N ILE A 142 -9.22 -4.31 10.74
CA ILE A 142 -8.16 -3.29 10.73
C ILE A 142 -7.50 -3.20 12.11
N GLY A 143 -8.30 -3.14 13.20
CA GLY A 143 -7.81 -2.94 14.54
C GLY A 143 -7.31 -1.51 14.79
N GLU A 144 -6.53 -1.33 15.86
CA GLU A 144 -5.92 -0.03 16.20
C GLU A 144 -4.77 0.30 15.28
N ILE A 145 -4.67 1.56 14.87
CA ILE A 145 -3.64 2.10 13.99
C ILE A 145 -3.05 3.40 14.56
N ASP A 146 -1.78 3.68 14.28
CA ASP A 146 -1.09 4.90 14.70
C ASP A 146 -1.13 5.97 13.61
N VAL A 147 -1.04 5.56 12.34
CA VAL A 147 -0.94 6.47 11.19
C VAL A 147 -1.93 6.07 10.10
N LEU A 148 -2.78 7.03 9.72
CA LEU A 148 -3.73 6.87 8.62
C LEU A 148 -3.22 7.63 7.39
N LEU A 149 -3.13 6.95 6.24
CA LEU A 149 -2.75 7.50 4.95
C LEU A 149 -3.98 7.56 4.05
N VAL A 150 -4.34 8.77 3.62
CA VAL A 150 -5.54 9.10 2.82
C VAL A 150 -5.16 9.86 1.56
#